data_5e56468281a3f4251821bcccdee48c7f
#
_entry.id   5e56468281a3f4251821bcccdee48c7f
#
_cell.length_a   1.000
_cell.length_b   1.000
_cell.length_c   1.000
_cell.angle_alpha   90.00
_cell.angle_beta   90.00
_cell.angle_gamma   90.00
#
_symmetry.space_group_name_H-M   'P 1'
#
loop_
_entity.id
_entity.type
_entity.pdbx_description
1 polymer ?
#
loop_
_entity_poly.entity_id
_entity_poly.type
_entity_poly.pdbx_seq_one_letter_code
_entity_poly.pdbx_strand_id
1 'polypeptide(L)'
;MFKKFCLLIFLCFLNFIIYAQNITQIIKPKINGHTSFAIFVDDKTFSKISESILEYKKSIEEKKLPCYIIVGKWVLPDEIRSEIIKLYNNKPKLEGVVFIGDIPIAMIREAQHYTSAFKMDQKKFPFIRSSVPSDRFYDDFDLHFKFLNKDSTDELLYYYTLLPSSSPIIEKEIYSARIKPTLKGEEKYQQIEKFLKKVIRIKKEKNPLDKFLYGCAEGYVSNSHDAFISEVLSYFESFPKTKEQNGLFY
;
A
#
# COMPACT_ATOMS: atom_id res chain seq x y z
N MET A 1 -17.17 -34.35 -32.03
CA MET A 1 -17.61 -33.34 -31.04
C MET A 1 -16.82 -33.44 -29.72
N PHE A 2 -16.65 -34.63 -29.14
CA PHE A 2 -15.96 -34.86 -27.86
C PHE A 2 -14.49 -34.38 -27.83
N LYS A 3 -13.69 -34.61 -28.88
CA LYS A 3 -12.26 -34.17 -28.92
C LYS A 3 -12.06 -32.65 -28.89
N LYS A 4 -12.99 -31.87 -29.47
CA LYS A 4 -12.92 -30.39 -29.42
C LYS A 4 -13.32 -29.84 -28.06
N PHE A 5 -14.20 -30.49 -27.33
CA PHE A 5 -14.63 -30.14 -26.00
C PHE A 5 -13.52 -30.37 -24.95
N CYS A 6 -12.81 -31.50 -25.04
CA CYS A 6 -11.65 -31.77 -24.17
C CYS A 6 -10.50 -30.80 -24.40
N LEU A 7 -10.27 -30.33 -25.65
CA LEU A 7 -9.23 -29.37 -25.96
C LEU A 7 -9.56 -27.97 -25.35
N LEU A 8 -10.86 -27.61 -25.36
CA LEU A 8 -11.31 -26.33 -24.77
C LEU A 8 -11.16 -26.32 -23.24
N ILE A 9 -11.48 -27.43 -22.59
CA ILE A 9 -11.30 -27.60 -21.14
C ILE A 9 -9.81 -27.56 -20.78
N PHE A 10 -8.95 -28.19 -21.56
CA PHE A 10 -7.50 -28.18 -21.35
C PHE A 10 -6.89 -26.77 -21.52
N LEU A 11 -7.38 -26.01 -22.50
CA LEU A 11 -6.98 -24.59 -22.70
C LEU A 11 -7.45 -23.67 -21.54
N CYS A 12 -8.64 -23.92 -20.96
CA CYS A 12 -9.10 -23.20 -19.78
C CYS A 12 -8.24 -23.51 -18.53
N PHE A 13 -7.81 -24.75 -18.36
CA PHE A 13 -6.90 -25.12 -17.25
C PHE A 13 -5.49 -24.54 -17.41
N LEU A 14 -4.99 -24.38 -18.64
CA LEU A 14 -3.70 -23.74 -18.91
C LEU A 14 -3.69 -22.25 -18.51
N ASN A 15 -4.80 -21.56 -18.67
CA ASN A 15 -4.90 -20.15 -18.22
C ASN A 15 -4.93 -19.99 -16.69
N PHE A 16 -5.42 -21.00 -15.95
CA PHE A 16 -5.39 -21.00 -14.49
C PHE A 16 -3.99 -21.27 -13.91
N ILE A 17 -3.12 -21.97 -14.64
CA ILE A 17 -1.77 -22.33 -14.17
C ILE A 17 -0.79 -21.15 -14.29
N ILE A 18 -1.05 -20.18 -15.19
CA ILE A 18 -0.14 -19.05 -15.43
C ILE A 18 -0.20 -18.00 -14.29
N TYR A 19 -1.30 -17.89 -13.56
CA TYR A 19 -1.45 -16.94 -12.45
C TYR A 19 -0.71 -17.33 -11.15
N ALA A 20 -0.21 -18.55 -11.03
CA ALA A 20 0.41 -19.03 -9.78
C ALA A 20 1.94 -18.84 -9.69
N GLN A 21 2.60 -18.32 -10.73
CA GLN A 21 4.07 -18.36 -10.83
C GLN A 21 4.81 -17.10 -10.38
N ASN A 22 4.13 -16.03 -9.99
CA ASN A 22 4.83 -14.79 -9.63
C ASN A 22 5.24 -14.71 -8.16
N ILE A 23 4.62 -15.49 -7.28
CA ILE A 23 5.07 -15.65 -5.90
C ILE A 23 6.26 -16.61 -5.90
N THR A 24 7.42 -16.10 -5.48
CA THR A 24 8.66 -16.88 -5.41
C THR A 24 8.86 -17.53 -4.05
N GLN A 25 8.34 -16.91 -2.99
CA GLN A 25 8.45 -17.44 -1.63
C GLN A 25 7.33 -16.92 -0.72
N ILE A 26 6.84 -17.79 0.17
CA ILE A 26 5.95 -17.42 1.28
C ILE A 26 6.59 -17.84 2.59
N ILE A 27 6.85 -16.87 3.46
CA ILE A 27 7.32 -17.12 4.83
C ILE A 27 6.13 -16.94 5.78
N LYS A 28 5.69 -18.05 6.36
CA LYS A 28 4.54 -18.08 7.27
C LYS A 28 4.86 -17.48 8.64
N PRO A 29 3.83 -17.05 9.41
CA PRO A 29 3.98 -16.67 10.80
C PRO A 29 4.59 -17.80 11.65
N LYS A 30 5.37 -17.40 12.67
CA LYS A 30 5.88 -18.33 13.68
C LYS A 30 5.01 -18.39 14.93
N ILE A 31 4.01 -17.54 15.02
CA ILE A 31 3.08 -17.42 16.14
C ILE A 31 1.65 -17.51 15.65
N ASN A 32 0.72 -17.81 16.55
CA ASN A 32 -0.72 -17.75 16.30
C ASN A 32 -1.28 -16.42 16.83
N GLY A 33 -2.42 -15.99 16.27
CA GLY A 33 -3.15 -14.79 16.70
C GLY A 33 -4.56 -14.74 16.12
N HIS A 34 -5.32 -13.73 16.52
CA HIS A 34 -6.68 -13.52 16.02
C HIS A 34 -6.72 -12.94 14.62
N THR A 35 -5.78 -12.03 14.36
CA THR A 35 -5.57 -11.39 13.06
C THR A 35 -4.14 -11.61 12.59
N SER A 36 -3.82 -11.17 11.39
CA SER A 36 -2.48 -11.28 10.81
C SER A 36 -2.09 -10.03 10.03
N PHE A 37 -0.81 -9.89 9.76
CA PHE A 37 -0.22 -8.86 8.95
C PHE A 37 0.58 -9.47 7.81
N ALA A 38 0.73 -8.77 6.67
CA ALA A 38 1.53 -9.27 5.57
C ALA A 38 2.51 -8.22 5.04
N ILE A 39 3.72 -8.66 4.76
CA ILE A 39 4.77 -7.91 4.08
C ILE A 39 4.82 -8.43 2.64
N PHE A 40 4.44 -7.59 1.68
CA PHE A 40 4.65 -7.86 0.27
C PHE A 40 5.95 -7.20 -0.17
N VAL A 41 6.83 -7.97 -0.77
CA VAL A 41 8.15 -7.49 -1.19
C VAL A 41 8.51 -8.04 -2.56
N ASP A 42 9.18 -7.25 -3.39
CA ASP A 42 9.72 -7.74 -4.64
C ASP A 42 10.96 -8.62 -4.41
N ASP A 43 11.16 -9.59 -5.31
CA ASP A 43 12.20 -10.60 -5.26
C ASP A 43 13.61 -10.01 -5.16
N LYS A 44 13.89 -8.93 -5.91
CA LYS A 44 15.19 -8.24 -5.89
C LYS A 44 15.46 -7.58 -4.54
N THR A 45 14.47 -6.85 -4.01
CA THR A 45 14.58 -6.20 -2.70
C THR A 45 14.77 -7.25 -1.61
N PHE A 46 13.99 -8.34 -1.64
CA PHE A 46 14.14 -9.42 -0.66
C PHE A 46 15.53 -10.05 -0.73
N SER A 47 16.05 -10.34 -1.91
CA SER A 47 17.38 -10.94 -2.06
C SER A 47 18.51 -10.06 -1.51
N LYS A 48 18.35 -8.73 -1.53
CA LYS A 48 19.37 -7.76 -1.09
C LYS A 48 19.34 -7.49 0.40
N ILE A 49 18.16 -7.46 1.04
CA ILE A 49 17.98 -7.05 2.44
C ILE A 49 17.09 -8.00 3.23
N SER A 50 17.11 -9.29 2.89
CA SER A 50 16.27 -10.31 3.53
C SER A 50 16.41 -10.35 5.05
N GLU A 51 17.62 -10.20 5.58
CA GLU A 51 17.88 -10.18 7.02
C GLU A 51 17.09 -9.07 7.72
N SER A 52 17.15 -7.84 7.23
CA SER A 52 16.42 -6.70 7.80
C SER A 52 14.89 -6.86 7.69
N ILE A 53 14.40 -7.50 6.61
CA ILE A 53 12.96 -7.79 6.45
C ILE A 53 12.53 -8.89 7.43
N LEU A 54 13.34 -9.91 7.65
CA LEU A 54 13.09 -10.97 8.64
C LEU A 54 13.10 -10.42 10.07
N GLU A 55 14.04 -9.53 10.39
CA GLU A 55 14.06 -8.82 11.69
C GLU A 55 12.80 -7.96 11.88
N TYR A 56 12.36 -7.26 10.84
CA TYR A 56 11.14 -6.47 10.87
C TYR A 56 9.92 -7.36 11.12
N LYS A 57 9.79 -8.49 10.39
CA LYS A 57 8.77 -9.51 10.67
C LYS A 57 8.80 -9.96 12.12
N LYS A 58 9.98 -10.31 12.66
CA LYS A 58 10.15 -10.73 14.05
C LYS A 58 9.65 -9.63 15.02
N SER A 59 9.96 -8.36 14.75
CA SER A 59 9.52 -7.23 15.59
C SER A 59 8.01 -7.05 15.61
N ILE A 60 7.30 -7.45 14.54
CA ILE A 60 5.85 -7.47 14.46
C ILE A 60 5.31 -8.63 15.31
N GLU A 61 5.89 -9.82 15.18
CA GLU A 61 5.48 -11.01 15.92
C GLU A 61 5.76 -10.89 17.44
N GLU A 62 6.77 -10.14 17.85
CA GLU A 62 7.01 -9.78 19.26
C GLU A 62 5.85 -8.97 19.87
N LYS A 63 5.04 -8.28 19.05
CA LYS A 63 3.79 -7.62 19.43
C LYS A 63 2.57 -8.53 19.33
N LYS A 64 2.76 -9.84 19.20
CA LYS A 64 1.74 -10.89 19.10
C LYS A 64 0.86 -10.80 17.84
N LEU A 65 1.35 -10.16 16.79
CA LEU A 65 0.67 -10.09 15.49
C LEU A 65 1.36 -11.06 14.50
N PRO A 66 0.72 -12.19 14.14
CA PRO A 66 1.21 -13.12 13.12
C PRO A 66 1.55 -12.40 11.82
N CYS A 67 2.74 -12.61 11.28
CA CYS A 67 3.21 -11.87 10.12
C CYS A 67 3.67 -12.79 8.99
N TYR A 68 3.08 -12.61 7.81
CA TYR A 68 3.51 -13.25 6.56
C TYR A 68 4.56 -12.38 5.86
N ILE A 69 5.48 -13.01 5.11
CA ILE A 69 6.24 -12.35 4.05
C ILE A 69 5.89 -13.04 2.75
N ILE A 70 5.43 -12.28 1.77
CA ILE A 70 5.09 -12.74 0.43
C ILE A 70 6.08 -12.10 -0.53
N VAL A 71 7.01 -12.91 -1.03
CA VAL A 71 8.02 -12.48 -1.99
C VAL A 71 7.55 -12.81 -3.40
N GLY A 72 7.68 -11.88 -4.34
CA GLY A 72 7.24 -12.16 -5.69
C GLY A 72 7.93 -11.32 -6.77
N LYS A 73 7.85 -11.82 -8.00
CA LYS A 73 8.17 -11.08 -9.23
C LYS A 73 6.90 -10.44 -9.76
N TRP A 74 6.48 -9.39 -9.10
CA TRP A 74 5.19 -8.77 -9.34
C TRP A 74 5.11 -8.13 -10.72
N VAL A 75 4.18 -8.61 -11.54
CA VAL A 75 3.94 -8.10 -12.90
C VAL A 75 2.72 -7.20 -12.95
N LEU A 76 1.67 -7.54 -12.19
CA LEU A 76 0.41 -6.79 -12.19
C LEU A 76 -0.04 -6.47 -10.75
N PRO A 77 -0.64 -5.29 -10.52
CA PRO A 77 -1.31 -4.98 -9.25
C PRO A 77 -2.37 -6.00 -8.84
N ASP A 78 -3.12 -6.54 -9.82
CA ASP A 78 -4.21 -7.50 -9.59
C ASP A 78 -3.73 -8.80 -8.92
N GLU A 79 -2.51 -9.24 -9.19
CA GLU A 79 -1.92 -10.43 -8.57
C GLU A 79 -1.76 -10.25 -7.06
N ILE A 80 -1.24 -9.08 -6.67
CA ILE A 80 -1.06 -8.73 -5.27
C ILE A 80 -2.41 -8.57 -4.58
N ARG A 81 -3.36 -7.87 -5.22
CA ARG A 81 -4.71 -7.70 -4.71
C ARG A 81 -5.39 -9.05 -4.46
N SER A 82 -5.28 -9.96 -5.41
CA SER A 82 -5.86 -11.31 -5.29
C SER A 82 -5.28 -12.09 -4.10
N GLU A 83 -3.97 -12.00 -3.87
CA GLU A 83 -3.34 -12.67 -2.72
C GLU A 83 -3.71 -12.00 -1.39
N ILE A 84 -3.86 -10.67 -1.36
CA ILE A 84 -4.36 -9.93 -0.19
C ILE A 84 -5.78 -10.41 0.17
N ILE A 85 -6.69 -10.45 -0.80
CA ILE A 85 -8.08 -10.90 -0.59
C ILE A 85 -8.10 -12.36 -0.11
N LYS A 86 -7.25 -13.22 -0.66
CA LYS A 86 -7.11 -14.61 -0.22
C LYS A 86 -6.66 -14.69 1.24
N LEU A 87 -5.65 -13.92 1.66
CA LEU A 87 -5.19 -13.87 3.04
C LEU A 87 -6.27 -13.29 3.98
N TYR A 88 -7.03 -12.30 3.51
CA TYR A 88 -8.14 -11.72 4.28
C TYR A 88 -9.26 -12.72 4.56
N ASN A 89 -9.56 -13.58 3.59
CA ASN A 89 -10.60 -14.61 3.71
C ASN A 89 -10.14 -15.85 4.50
N ASN A 90 -8.84 -15.96 4.80
CA ASN A 90 -8.28 -17.05 5.59
C ASN A 90 -8.26 -16.72 7.10
N LYS A 91 -7.95 -17.72 7.91
CA LYS A 91 -7.68 -17.53 9.35
C LYS A 91 -6.19 -17.77 9.65
N PRO A 92 -5.56 -16.89 10.43
CA PRO A 92 -6.07 -15.63 11.01
C PRO A 92 -6.33 -14.57 9.94
N LYS A 93 -7.44 -13.83 10.07
CA LYS A 93 -7.86 -12.80 9.11
C LYS A 93 -6.80 -11.71 8.96
N LEU A 94 -6.49 -11.33 7.74
CA LEU A 94 -5.55 -10.24 7.49
C LEU A 94 -6.14 -8.90 7.96
N GLU A 95 -5.38 -8.11 8.73
CA GLU A 95 -5.78 -6.78 9.17
C GLU A 95 -5.00 -5.66 8.50
N GLY A 96 -3.83 -5.96 7.93
CA GLY A 96 -3.02 -4.95 7.28
C GLY A 96 -1.87 -5.50 6.45
N VAL A 97 -1.34 -4.63 5.58
CA VAL A 97 -0.21 -4.94 4.69
C VAL A 97 0.82 -3.82 4.65
N VAL A 98 2.06 -4.18 4.36
CA VAL A 98 3.09 -3.22 3.94
C VAL A 98 3.74 -3.69 2.64
N PHE A 99 3.89 -2.76 1.71
CA PHE A 99 4.56 -2.95 0.43
C PHE A 99 6.00 -2.45 0.55
N ILE A 100 6.98 -3.31 0.31
CA ILE A 100 8.41 -2.97 0.43
C ILE A 100 9.09 -3.11 -0.93
N GLY A 101 9.75 -2.05 -1.38
CA GLY A 101 10.51 -2.03 -2.63
C GLY A 101 9.68 -1.74 -3.88
N ASP A 102 9.99 -2.43 -4.97
CA ASP A 102 9.39 -2.21 -6.28
C ASP A 102 8.09 -2.99 -6.45
N ILE A 103 7.07 -2.55 -5.72
CA ILE A 103 5.72 -3.10 -5.82
C ILE A 103 4.91 -2.26 -6.81
N PRO A 104 4.18 -2.87 -7.77
CA PRO A 104 3.31 -2.17 -8.69
C PRO A 104 2.42 -1.12 -8.03
N ILE A 105 2.16 -0.03 -8.73
CA ILE A 105 1.38 1.11 -8.27
C ILE A 105 0.15 1.24 -9.15
N ALA A 106 -1.02 1.14 -8.55
CA ALA A 106 -2.28 1.42 -9.23
C ALA A 106 -2.49 2.93 -9.33
N MET A 107 -2.57 3.42 -10.56
CA MET A 107 -2.85 4.81 -10.94
C MET A 107 -4.33 4.91 -11.32
N ILE A 108 -5.15 5.55 -10.50
CA ILE A 108 -6.59 5.57 -10.68
C ILE A 108 -7.02 6.81 -11.45
N ARG A 109 -7.74 6.60 -12.56
CA ARG A 109 -8.43 7.63 -13.34
C ARG A 109 -9.91 7.65 -13.00
N GLU A 110 -10.58 8.79 -13.27
CA GLU A 110 -12.03 8.95 -13.10
C GLU A 110 -12.54 8.69 -11.68
N ALA A 111 -11.63 8.68 -10.71
CA ALA A 111 -11.92 8.52 -9.30
C ALA A 111 -11.87 9.85 -8.54
N GLN A 112 -12.47 10.90 -9.12
CA GLN A 112 -12.41 12.26 -8.58
C GLN A 112 -12.99 12.41 -7.17
N HIS A 113 -13.84 11.49 -6.75
CA HIS A 113 -14.35 11.43 -5.39
C HIS A 113 -13.33 10.97 -4.36
N TYR A 114 -12.22 10.35 -4.78
CA TYR A 114 -11.09 10.04 -3.88
C TYR A 114 -10.13 11.19 -3.69
N THR A 115 -10.11 12.09 -4.66
CA THR A 115 -9.17 13.18 -4.72
C THR A 115 -9.97 14.45 -4.65
N SER A 116 -10.33 14.86 -3.46
CA SER A 116 -11.24 15.99 -3.23
C SER A 116 -10.77 17.31 -3.87
N ALA A 117 -9.50 17.43 -4.27
CA ALA A 117 -8.92 18.72 -4.62
C ALA A 117 -8.63 18.92 -6.11
N PHE A 118 -8.45 17.89 -6.94
CA PHE A 118 -7.98 18.08 -8.30
C PHE A 118 -8.91 17.41 -9.33
N LYS A 119 -9.72 18.24 -10.01
CA LYS A 119 -10.47 17.81 -11.18
C LYS A 119 -9.70 18.20 -12.43
N MET A 120 -9.00 17.24 -13.02
CA MET A 120 -8.30 17.41 -14.30
C MET A 120 -9.17 16.90 -15.44
N ASP A 121 -9.19 17.62 -16.55
CA ASP A 121 -9.85 17.13 -17.79
C ASP A 121 -9.04 15.95 -18.34
N GLN A 122 -9.51 14.75 -18.05
CA GLN A 122 -8.84 13.51 -18.43
C GLN A 122 -8.80 13.24 -19.92
N LYS A 123 -9.59 13.98 -20.72
CA LYS A 123 -9.52 13.93 -22.18
C LYS A 123 -8.36 14.74 -22.74
N LYS A 124 -7.99 15.83 -22.04
CA LYS A 124 -6.92 16.75 -22.48
C LYS A 124 -5.54 16.36 -21.95
N PHE A 125 -5.47 15.71 -20.79
CA PHE A 125 -4.21 15.41 -20.11
C PHE A 125 -3.81 13.93 -20.23
N PRO A 126 -2.51 13.65 -20.43
CA PRO A 126 -2.01 12.29 -20.46
C PRO A 126 -2.24 11.56 -19.13
N PHE A 127 -2.25 10.24 -19.18
CA PHE A 127 -2.57 9.37 -18.04
C PHE A 127 -1.76 9.70 -16.78
N ILE A 128 -0.47 9.92 -16.90
CA ILE A 128 0.41 10.24 -15.77
C ILE A 128 -0.01 11.52 -15.01
N ARG A 129 -0.59 12.51 -15.72
CA ARG A 129 -1.04 13.76 -15.11
C ARG A 129 -2.48 13.72 -14.63
N SER A 130 -3.29 12.85 -15.22
CA SER A 130 -4.74 12.76 -14.94
C SER A 130 -5.13 11.55 -14.10
N SER A 131 -4.17 10.86 -13.51
CA SER A 131 -4.37 9.72 -12.62
C SER A 131 -3.71 9.97 -11.28
N VAL A 132 -4.21 9.31 -10.24
CA VAL A 132 -3.72 9.43 -8.86
C VAL A 132 -3.22 8.06 -8.39
N PRO A 133 -2.00 7.96 -7.85
CA PRO A 133 -1.55 6.73 -7.21
C PRO A 133 -2.42 6.46 -5.97
N SER A 134 -2.97 5.25 -5.86
CA SER A 134 -3.84 4.93 -4.75
C SER A 134 -3.71 3.48 -4.31
N ASP A 135 -3.27 3.27 -3.08
CA ASP A 135 -3.25 1.95 -2.45
C ASP A 135 -4.66 1.50 -2.00
N ARG A 136 -5.72 2.35 -2.18
CA ARG A 136 -7.14 1.91 -2.10
C ARG A 136 -7.42 0.74 -3.04
N PHE A 137 -6.68 0.64 -4.13
CA PHE A 137 -6.71 -0.53 -5.00
C PHE A 137 -6.44 -1.84 -4.26
N TYR A 138 -5.61 -1.83 -3.23
CA TYR A 138 -5.17 -3.01 -2.49
C TYR A 138 -5.92 -3.24 -1.19
N ASP A 139 -6.45 -2.20 -0.56
CA ASP A 139 -6.96 -2.27 0.81
C ASP A 139 -8.47 -2.03 0.95
N ASP A 140 -9.14 -1.67 -0.15
CA ASP A 140 -10.59 -1.52 -0.23
C ASP A 140 -11.14 -2.52 -1.25
N PHE A 141 -11.88 -3.53 -0.79
CA PHE A 141 -12.27 -4.66 -1.62
C PHE A 141 -13.62 -4.45 -2.32
N ASP A 142 -14.42 -3.50 -1.85
CA ASP A 142 -15.70 -3.12 -2.43
C ASP A 142 -15.54 -2.20 -3.65
N LEU A 143 -14.31 -1.77 -3.93
CA LEU A 143 -13.99 -1.00 -5.11
C LEU A 143 -13.63 -1.91 -6.26
N HIS A 144 -14.31 -1.75 -7.38
CA HIS A 144 -14.09 -2.51 -8.59
C HIS A 144 -13.35 -1.67 -9.62
N PHE A 145 -12.27 -2.22 -10.15
CA PHE A 145 -11.40 -1.52 -11.09
C PHE A 145 -11.32 -2.24 -12.43
N LYS A 146 -11.18 -1.46 -13.50
CA LYS A 146 -10.88 -1.96 -14.83
C LYS A 146 -9.50 -1.48 -15.24
N PHE A 147 -8.64 -2.41 -15.60
CA PHE A 147 -7.33 -2.10 -16.19
C PHE A 147 -7.50 -1.31 -17.50
N LEU A 148 -6.70 -0.27 -17.66
CA LEU A 148 -6.66 0.57 -18.86
C LEU A 148 -5.37 0.36 -19.64
N ASN A 149 -4.22 0.56 -18.98
CA ASN A 149 -2.91 0.51 -19.63
C ASN A 149 -1.78 0.38 -18.60
N LYS A 150 -0.62 -0.05 -19.04
CA LYS A 150 0.65 0.05 -18.32
C LYS A 150 1.40 1.30 -18.81
N ASP A 151 2.11 1.99 -17.91
CA ASP A 151 2.96 3.10 -18.32
C ASP A 151 4.11 2.63 -19.21
N SER A 152 4.47 3.43 -20.20
CA SER A 152 5.54 3.10 -21.15
C SER A 152 6.93 3.48 -20.65
N THR A 153 7.03 4.33 -19.63
CA THR A 153 8.27 4.89 -19.12
C THR A 153 8.60 4.44 -17.70
N ASP A 154 7.59 4.14 -16.89
CA ASP A 154 7.74 3.60 -15.53
C ASP A 154 7.07 2.23 -15.44
N GLU A 155 7.88 1.19 -15.31
CA GLU A 155 7.42 -0.21 -15.27
C GLU A 155 6.52 -0.52 -14.08
N LEU A 156 6.49 0.32 -13.07
CA LEU A 156 5.68 0.11 -11.86
C LEU A 156 4.29 0.75 -11.93
N LEU A 157 4.01 1.61 -12.91
CA LEU A 157 2.74 2.33 -13.00
C LEU A 157 1.74 1.61 -13.90
N TYR A 158 0.56 1.35 -13.35
CA TYR A 158 -0.56 0.67 -14.01
C TYR A 158 -1.83 1.49 -13.87
N TYR A 159 -2.45 1.86 -14.98
CA TYR A 159 -3.62 2.71 -15.01
C TYR A 159 -4.92 1.91 -14.94
N TYR A 160 -5.78 2.32 -14.05
CA TYR A 160 -7.11 1.75 -13.85
C TYR A 160 -8.17 2.84 -13.84
N THR A 161 -9.41 2.46 -14.18
CA THR A 161 -10.59 3.27 -13.90
C THR A 161 -11.47 2.57 -12.87
N LEU A 162 -12.09 3.36 -12.00
CA LEU A 162 -13.08 2.86 -11.06
C LEU A 162 -14.37 2.54 -11.82
N LEU A 163 -14.94 1.37 -11.57
CA LEU A 163 -16.20 0.97 -12.18
C LEU A 163 -17.40 1.53 -11.40
N PRO A 164 -18.52 1.86 -12.07
CA PRO A 164 -19.76 2.31 -11.44
C PRO A 164 -20.36 1.29 -10.44
N SER A 165 -19.97 0.03 -10.54
CA SER A 165 -20.37 -1.05 -9.61
C SER A 165 -19.64 -1.02 -8.26
N SER A 166 -18.70 -0.09 -8.08
CA SER A 166 -17.99 0.09 -6.81
C SER A 166 -18.92 0.64 -5.74
N SER A 167 -18.61 0.36 -4.47
CA SER A 167 -19.29 1.00 -3.35
C SER A 167 -19.18 2.53 -3.45
N PRO A 168 -20.24 3.27 -3.17
CA PRO A 168 -20.19 4.74 -3.10
C PRO A 168 -19.48 5.23 -1.82
N ILE A 169 -19.26 4.34 -0.85
CA ILE A 169 -18.58 4.61 0.41
C ILE A 169 -17.19 4.01 0.32
N ILE A 170 -16.18 4.78 0.70
CA ILE A 170 -14.79 4.33 0.76
C ILE A 170 -14.51 3.85 2.18
N GLU A 171 -14.54 2.55 2.37
CA GLU A 171 -14.23 1.89 3.65
C GLU A 171 -13.21 0.79 3.41
N LYS A 172 -12.00 1.01 3.91
CA LYS A 172 -10.95 0.00 3.78
C LYS A 172 -11.19 -1.19 4.70
N GLU A 173 -11.05 -2.40 4.18
CA GLU A 173 -11.13 -3.63 4.97
C GLU A 173 -9.86 -3.91 5.76
N ILE A 174 -8.72 -3.39 5.30
CA ILE A 174 -7.40 -3.53 5.93
C ILE A 174 -6.66 -2.20 5.88
N TYR A 175 -5.65 -2.02 6.73
CA TYR A 175 -4.74 -0.90 6.55
C TYR A 175 -3.56 -1.26 5.65
N SER A 176 -3.03 -0.28 4.92
CA SER A 176 -1.88 -0.45 4.03
C SER A 176 -0.83 0.64 4.23
N ALA A 177 0.41 0.31 3.92
CA ALA A 177 1.52 1.24 3.90
C ALA A 177 2.54 0.84 2.83
N ARG A 178 3.35 1.81 2.37
CA ARG A 178 4.36 1.58 1.33
C ARG A 178 5.72 2.13 1.77
N ILE A 179 6.75 1.29 1.63
CA ILE A 179 8.15 1.65 1.87
C ILE A 179 8.87 1.59 0.52
N LYS A 180 8.88 2.72 -0.18
CA LYS A 180 9.50 2.88 -1.50
C LYS A 180 10.28 4.19 -1.53
N PRO A 181 11.63 4.14 -1.40
CA PRO A 181 12.46 5.33 -1.54
C PRO A 181 12.48 5.82 -2.98
N THR A 182 12.82 7.09 -3.17
CA THR A 182 13.00 7.70 -4.49
C THR A 182 14.34 7.36 -5.12
N LEU A 183 15.30 6.92 -4.33
CA LEU A 183 16.63 6.49 -4.79
C LEU A 183 16.56 5.20 -5.61
N LYS A 184 17.54 5.00 -6.48
CA LYS A 184 17.66 3.85 -7.36
C LYS A 184 18.91 3.04 -7.02
N GLY A 185 19.06 1.87 -7.64
CA GLY A 185 20.24 1.02 -7.46
C GLY A 185 20.44 0.55 -6.02
N GLU A 186 21.68 0.41 -5.58
CA GLU A 186 22.03 -0.08 -4.24
C GLU A 186 21.62 0.89 -3.13
N GLU A 187 21.59 2.19 -3.37
CA GLU A 187 21.18 3.20 -2.40
C GLU A 187 19.71 3.02 -1.98
N LYS A 188 18.84 2.54 -2.87
CA LYS A 188 17.45 2.19 -2.55
C LYS A 188 17.39 1.16 -1.43
N TYR A 189 18.17 0.09 -1.54
CA TYR A 189 18.17 -0.99 -0.55
C TYR A 189 18.71 -0.53 0.80
N GLN A 190 19.77 0.27 0.79
CA GLN A 190 20.33 0.87 2.01
C GLN A 190 19.33 1.79 2.72
N GLN A 191 18.53 2.58 1.98
CA GLN A 191 17.50 3.41 2.57
C GLN A 191 16.37 2.59 3.19
N ILE A 192 15.91 1.54 2.50
CA ILE A 192 14.88 0.64 3.06
C ILE A 192 15.41 -0.01 4.35
N GLU A 193 16.61 -0.55 4.31
CA GLU A 193 17.24 -1.19 5.47
C GLU A 193 17.36 -0.22 6.65
N LYS A 194 17.87 0.99 6.43
CA LYS A 194 17.97 2.05 7.44
C LYS A 194 16.61 2.39 8.05
N PHE A 195 15.57 2.46 7.22
CA PHE A 195 14.21 2.72 7.67
C PHE A 195 13.67 1.58 8.53
N LEU A 196 13.83 0.32 8.10
CA LEU A 196 13.39 -0.85 8.86
C LEU A 196 14.10 -0.94 10.22
N LYS A 197 15.41 -0.74 10.27
CA LYS A 197 16.19 -0.68 11.52
C LYS A 197 15.69 0.42 12.45
N LYS A 198 15.38 1.60 11.90
CA LYS A 198 14.77 2.72 12.66
C LYS A 198 13.41 2.33 13.26
N VAL A 199 12.52 1.72 12.47
CA VAL A 199 11.20 1.29 12.93
C VAL A 199 11.31 0.25 14.05
N ILE A 200 12.19 -0.76 13.88
CA ILE A 200 12.43 -1.79 14.88
C ILE A 200 12.93 -1.16 16.20
N ARG A 201 13.88 -0.22 16.11
CA ARG A 201 14.41 0.49 17.28
C ARG A 201 13.31 1.27 18.01
N ILE A 202 12.53 2.08 17.27
CA ILE A 202 11.45 2.91 17.86
C ILE A 202 10.40 2.04 18.54
N LYS A 203 10.07 0.87 17.97
CA LYS A 203 9.12 -0.07 18.60
C LYS A 203 9.60 -0.62 19.96
N LYS A 204 10.90 -0.67 20.19
CA LYS A 204 11.52 -1.11 21.47
C LYS A 204 11.67 0.03 22.47
N GLU A 205 11.84 1.24 21.99
CA GLU A 205 11.96 2.44 22.83
C GLU A 205 10.59 2.84 23.39
N LYS A 206 10.57 3.18 24.69
CA LYS A 206 9.43 3.89 25.28
C LYS A 206 9.52 5.35 24.85
N ASN A 207 9.04 5.65 23.65
CA ASN A 207 8.96 7.04 23.19
C ASN A 207 7.57 7.56 23.55
N PRO A 208 7.46 8.49 24.52
CA PRO A 208 6.22 9.22 24.66
C PRO A 208 6.02 10.03 23.38
N LEU A 209 4.91 9.80 22.67
CA LEU A 209 4.49 10.61 21.53
C LEU A 209 4.03 11.98 22.07
N ASP A 210 5.00 12.81 22.49
CA ASP A 210 4.77 14.12 23.10
C ASP A 210 5.03 15.29 22.14
N LYS A 211 5.44 14.97 20.90
CA LYS A 211 5.73 15.99 19.87
C LYS A 211 4.88 15.77 18.65
N PHE A 212 4.17 16.80 18.28
CA PHE A 212 3.40 16.86 17.05
C PHE A 212 4.06 17.86 16.09
N LEU A 213 4.44 17.42 14.90
CA LEU A 213 4.94 18.28 13.84
C LEU A 213 3.80 18.58 12.87
N TYR A 214 3.44 19.82 12.77
CA TYR A 214 2.44 20.30 11.82
C TYR A 214 3.08 21.21 10.79
N GLY A 215 2.75 21.00 9.53
CA GLY A 215 3.15 21.86 8.44
C GLY A 215 1.94 22.17 7.56
N CYS A 216 1.61 23.44 7.39
CA CYS A 216 0.64 23.86 6.40
C CYS A 216 1.31 24.69 5.30
N ALA A 217 0.86 24.52 4.06
CA ALA A 217 1.19 25.41 2.97
C ALA A 217 0.02 26.38 2.72
N GLU A 218 0.31 27.56 2.20
CA GLU A 218 -0.73 28.49 1.77
C GLU A 218 -1.64 27.81 0.72
N GLY A 219 -2.94 27.76 1.02
CA GLY A 219 -3.95 27.31 0.07
C GLY A 219 -4.30 28.41 -0.92
N TYR A 220 -5.06 28.08 -1.95
CA TYR A 220 -5.56 29.00 -2.97
C TYR A 220 -6.56 30.07 -2.44
N VAL A 221 -7.01 29.93 -1.20
CA VAL A 221 -7.95 30.83 -0.53
C VAL A 221 -7.49 31.15 0.87
N SER A 222 -7.56 32.41 1.27
CA SER A 222 -7.18 32.89 2.61
C SER A 222 -7.84 32.12 3.76
N ASN A 223 -9.06 31.64 3.57
CA ASN A 223 -9.83 30.92 4.59
C ASN A 223 -9.33 29.48 4.83
N SER A 224 -8.49 28.91 3.94
CA SER A 224 -7.93 27.58 4.17
C SER A 224 -6.93 27.55 5.32
N HIS A 225 -6.22 28.64 5.57
CA HIS A 225 -5.31 28.76 6.70
C HIS A 225 -6.04 28.63 8.05
N ASP A 226 -7.16 29.33 8.22
CA ASP A 226 -7.96 29.30 9.45
C ASP A 226 -8.61 27.93 9.68
N ALA A 227 -9.05 27.26 8.61
CA ALA A 227 -9.58 25.91 8.68
C ALA A 227 -8.51 24.91 9.14
N PHE A 228 -7.30 24.99 8.60
CA PHE A 228 -6.18 24.12 9.01
C PHE A 228 -5.75 24.39 10.44
N ILE A 229 -5.68 25.65 10.89
CA ILE A 229 -5.38 25.98 12.29
C ILE A 229 -6.45 25.40 13.21
N SER A 230 -7.73 25.54 12.87
CA SER A 230 -8.84 24.99 13.66
C SER A 230 -8.76 23.47 13.79
N GLU A 231 -8.40 22.79 12.69
CA GLU A 231 -8.19 21.33 12.70
C GLU A 231 -7.03 20.94 13.62
N VAL A 232 -5.89 21.64 13.53
CA VAL A 232 -4.73 21.38 14.39
C VAL A 232 -5.04 21.63 15.86
N LEU A 233 -5.78 22.67 16.18
CA LEU A 233 -6.17 22.96 17.55
C LEU A 233 -7.00 21.85 18.17
N SER A 234 -7.81 21.13 17.36
CA SER A 234 -8.56 19.97 17.83
C SER A 234 -7.65 18.79 18.26
N TYR A 235 -6.47 18.67 17.68
CA TYR A 235 -5.49 17.66 18.09
C TYR A 235 -4.78 17.99 19.40
N PHE A 236 -4.69 19.27 19.78
CA PHE A 236 -4.08 19.63 21.05
C PHE A 236 -4.84 19.14 22.27
N GLU A 237 -6.12 18.84 22.14
CA GLU A 237 -6.88 18.20 23.22
C GLU A 237 -6.39 16.76 23.45
N SER A 238 -6.00 16.06 22.38
CA SER A 238 -5.45 14.70 22.44
C SER A 238 -3.97 14.67 22.85
N PHE A 239 -3.25 15.80 22.73
CA PHE A 239 -1.83 15.92 23.04
C PHE A 239 -1.57 17.13 23.95
N PRO A 240 -2.03 17.10 25.22
CA PRO A 240 -1.99 18.27 26.10
C PRO A 240 -0.59 18.81 26.39
N LYS A 241 0.47 17.99 26.30
CA LYS A 241 1.85 18.43 26.47
C LYS A 241 2.38 19.30 25.34
N THR A 242 1.76 19.27 24.15
CA THR A 242 2.15 20.15 23.03
C THR A 242 1.65 21.57 23.17
N LYS A 243 0.66 21.85 24.03
CA LYS A 243 0.19 23.21 24.36
C LYS A 243 1.25 24.07 25.03
N GLU A 244 2.20 23.47 25.76
CA GLU A 244 3.23 24.18 26.53
C GLU A 244 4.47 24.53 25.69
N GLN A 245 4.62 23.94 24.51
CA GLN A 245 5.72 24.26 23.61
C GLN A 245 5.22 25.23 22.56
N ASN A 246 5.68 26.48 22.64
CA ASN A 246 5.48 27.55 21.65
C ASN A 246 5.86 26.98 20.26
N GLY A 247 4.89 26.44 19.55
CA GLY A 247 5.05 26.05 18.15
C GLY A 247 5.31 27.34 17.37
N LEU A 248 6.45 27.42 16.68
CA LEU A 248 6.68 28.44 15.68
C LEU A 248 5.68 28.16 14.53
N PHE A 249 4.61 28.95 14.52
CA PHE A 249 3.74 29.04 13.37
C PHE A 249 4.39 30.02 12.38
N TYR A 250 4.81 29.51 11.23
CA TYR A 250 5.22 30.32 10.09
C TYR A 250 4.14 30.27 9.02
#